data_65adee3910e400cdbcc2dc0ea8aeefc8
#
_entry.id   65adee3910e400cdbcc2dc0ea8aeefc8
#
_cell.length_a   1.000
_cell.length_b   1.000
_cell.length_c   1.000
_cell.angle_alpha   90.00
_cell.angle_beta   90.00
_cell.angle_gamma   90.00
#
_symmetry.space_group_name_H-M   'P 1'
#
loop_
_entity.id
_entity.type
_entity.pdbx_description
1 polymer ?
#
loop_
_entity_poly.entity_id
_entity_poly.type
_entity_poly.pdbx_seq_one_letter_code
_entity_poly.pdbx_strand_id
1 'polypeptide(L)'
;IFRKNKFRPGQVKIIKRTLNHKNVIALLPTGAGKSLTYQLSGLLQPGIVIIVDPLKSLMKDQDDNLKTSGIDSSVFINSSIKTPIERRDRSEKMMRGYYQFVFISPERFQIKEFRNYLKSMIDTKITYCVVDEAHCVSEWGHDFRTAYLKLGENAKKYCNTLIKKKNEDGKIEKA
;
A
#
# COMPACT_ATOMS: atom_id res chain seq x y z
N ILE A 1 3.36 -2.04 -20.18
CA ILE A 1 3.24 -1.18 -19.01
C ILE A 1 4.61 -0.62 -18.63
N PHE A 2 5.53 -1.41 -18.14
CA PHE A 2 6.81 -0.91 -17.61
C PHE A 2 7.91 -0.68 -18.66
N ARG A 3 7.70 -1.02 -19.93
CA ARG A 3 8.64 -0.84 -21.07
C ARG A 3 10.09 -1.27 -20.75
N LYS A 4 10.25 -2.38 -20.00
CA LYS A 4 11.56 -2.93 -19.61
C LYS A 4 11.77 -4.29 -20.28
N ASN A 5 12.93 -4.49 -20.89
CA ASN A 5 13.24 -5.73 -21.61
C ASN A 5 13.83 -6.82 -20.70
N LYS A 6 14.32 -6.46 -19.52
CA LYS A 6 14.91 -7.39 -18.55
C LYS A 6 14.82 -6.87 -17.12
N PHE A 7 14.81 -7.79 -16.18
CA PHE A 7 14.92 -7.47 -14.75
C PHE A 7 16.36 -7.11 -14.36
N ARG A 8 16.47 -6.23 -13.40
CA ARG A 8 17.75 -5.93 -12.74
C ARG A 8 18.05 -6.98 -11.65
N PRO A 9 19.34 -7.12 -11.24
CA PRO A 9 19.71 -8.01 -10.15
C PRO A 9 18.84 -7.81 -8.91
N GLY A 10 18.42 -8.91 -8.28
CA GLY A 10 17.58 -8.91 -7.08
C GLY A 10 16.07 -8.81 -7.33
N GLN A 11 15.60 -8.14 -8.39
CA GLN A 11 14.17 -7.91 -8.62
C GLN A 11 13.37 -9.22 -8.73
N VAL A 12 13.84 -10.18 -9.52
CA VAL A 12 13.13 -11.48 -9.70
C VAL A 12 13.01 -12.24 -8.38
N LYS A 13 14.07 -12.21 -7.54
CA LYS A 13 14.04 -12.87 -6.23
C LYS A 13 12.99 -12.25 -5.30
N ILE A 14 12.90 -10.92 -5.28
CA ILE A 14 11.88 -10.20 -4.51
C ILE A 14 10.49 -10.55 -5.01
N ILE A 15 10.23 -10.43 -6.32
CA ILE A 15 8.93 -10.72 -6.94
C ILE A 15 8.49 -12.16 -6.63
N LYS A 16 9.38 -13.15 -6.84
CA LYS A 16 9.08 -14.56 -6.53
C LYS A 16 8.68 -14.77 -5.06
N ARG A 17 9.39 -14.15 -4.11
CA ARG A 17 9.04 -14.27 -2.69
C ARG A 17 7.70 -13.62 -2.39
N THR A 18 7.44 -12.44 -2.96
CA THR A 18 6.19 -11.70 -2.77
C THR A 18 5.00 -12.47 -3.34
N LEU A 19 5.13 -13.02 -4.55
CA LEU A 19 4.08 -13.84 -5.16
C LEU A 19 3.79 -15.14 -4.37
N ASN A 20 4.76 -15.63 -3.60
CA ASN A 20 4.57 -16.75 -2.67
C ASN A 20 4.10 -16.29 -1.27
N HIS A 21 3.57 -15.08 -1.13
CA HIS A 21 3.09 -14.49 0.13
C HIS A 21 4.10 -14.52 1.29
N LYS A 22 5.40 -14.47 0.98
CA LYS A 22 6.46 -14.42 2.00
C LYS A 22 6.88 -12.99 2.26
N ASN A 23 7.06 -12.65 3.53
CA ASN A 23 7.62 -11.37 3.91
C ASN A 23 9.01 -11.16 3.30
N VAL A 24 9.29 -9.92 2.88
CA VAL A 24 10.53 -9.56 2.19
C VAL A 24 11.09 -8.28 2.80
N ILE A 25 12.38 -8.30 3.12
CA ILE A 25 13.17 -7.09 3.31
C ILE A 25 14.08 -6.99 2.10
N ALA A 26 13.97 -5.91 1.35
CA ALA A 26 14.71 -5.70 0.11
C ALA A 26 15.65 -4.50 0.26
N LEU A 27 16.94 -4.76 0.28
CA LEU A 27 17.98 -3.73 0.22
C LEU A 27 18.45 -3.62 -1.23
N LEU A 28 18.01 -2.56 -1.89
CA LEU A 28 18.37 -2.26 -3.27
C LEU A 28 18.91 -0.83 -3.35
N PRO A 29 19.94 -0.59 -4.14
CA PRO A 29 20.47 0.76 -4.34
C PRO A 29 19.43 1.70 -4.96
N THR A 30 19.64 3.00 -4.80
CA THR A 30 18.83 4.03 -5.46
C THR A 30 18.85 3.80 -6.98
N GLY A 31 17.71 3.97 -7.62
CA GLY A 31 17.58 3.73 -9.07
C GLY A 31 17.52 2.27 -9.49
N ALA A 32 17.65 1.29 -8.59
CA ALA A 32 17.56 -0.13 -8.93
C ALA A 32 16.14 -0.60 -9.33
N GLY A 33 15.16 0.28 -9.29
CA GLY A 33 13.78 -0.02 -9.66
C GLY A 33 13.03 -0.81 -8.57
N LYS A 34 13.16 -0.37 -7.32
CA LYS A 34 12.42 -0.90 -6.16
C LYS A 34 10.91 -0.94 -6.42
N SER A 35 10.35 0.17 -6.89
CA SER A 35 8.90 0.30 -7.14
C SER A 35 8.37 -0.75 -8.12
N LEU A 36 9.13 -1.10 -9.15
CA LEU A 36 8.75 -2.14 -10.10
C LEU A 36 8.45 -3.48 -9.40
N THR A 37 9.19 -3.82 -8.34
CA THR A 37 9.04 -5.11 -7.68
C THR A 37 7.67 -5.26 -7.02
N TYR A 38 7.20 -4.26 -6.28
CA TYR A 38 5.88 -4.33 -5.64
C TYR A 38 4.74 -3.98 -6.61
N GLN A 39 4.97 -3.10 -7.59
CA GLN A 39 3.97 -2.78 -8.61
C GLN A 39 3.67 -4.01 -9.47
N LEU A 40 4.69 -4.69 -10.00
CA LEU A 40 4.49 -5.90 -10.80
C LEU A 40 3.87 -7.02 -9.96
N SER A 41 4.35 -7.24 -8.74
CA SER A 41 3.75 -8.25 -7.85
C SER A 41 2.29 -7.96 -7.54
N GLY A 42 1.94 -6.68 -7.37
CA GLY A 42 0.56 -6.25 -7.14
C GLY A 42 -0.34 -6.49 -8.35
N LEU A 43 0.13 -6.17 -9.56
CA LEU A 43 -0.62 -6.41 -10.80
C LEU A 43 -0.89 -7.89 -11.08
N LEU A 44 -0.04 -8.77 -10.57
CA LEU A 44 -0.17 -10.23 -10.76
C LEU A 44 -1.05 -10.91 -9.70
N GLN A 45 -1.59 -10.15 -8.74
CA GLN A 45 -2.44 -10.70 -7.68
C GLN A 45 -3.67 -9.83 -7.44
N PRO A 46 -4.82 -10.43 -7.11
CA PRO A 46 -6.04 -9.68 -6.81
C PRO A 46 -5.93 -9.01 -5.45
N GLY A 47 -6.55 -7.83 -5.32
CA GLY A 47 -6.66 -7.07 -4.08
C GLY A 47 -5.88 -5.77 -4.10
N ILE A 48 -5.75 -5.15 -2.94
CA ILE A 48 -5.15 -3.83 -2.78
C ILE A 48 -3.71 -3.97 -2.29
N VAL A 49 -2.81 -3.19 -2.88
CA VAL A 49 -1.44 -2.97 -2.38
C VAL A 49 -1.44 -1.64 -1.65
N ILE A 50 -1.21 -1.66 -0.35
CA ILE A 50 -0.99 -0.44 0.44
C ILE A 50 0.50 -0.14 0.45
N ILE A 51 0.89 1.04 -0.01
CA ILE A 51 2.27 1.51 -0.02
C ILE A 51 2.38 2.64 1.00
N VAL A 52 3.18 2.43 2.02
CA VAL A 52 3.49 3.43 3.03
C VAL A 52 4.76 4.16 2.61
N ASP A 53 4.63 5.44 2.33
CA ASP A 53 5.71 6.31 1.92
C ASP A 53 5.70 7.58 2.78
N PRO A 54 6.85 8.03 3.30
CA PRO A 54 6.91 9.25 4.12
C PRO A 54 6.78 10.54 3.31
N LEU A 55 7.16 10.51 2.04
CA LEU A 55 7.28 11.69 1.20
C LEU A 55 6.03 11.92 0.36
N LYS A 56 5.25 12.96 0.69
CA LYS A 56 4.00 13.30 0.00
C LYS A 56 4.18 13.59 -1.49
N SER A 57 5.29 14.24 -1.86
CA SER A 57 5.65 14.49 -3.27
C SER A 57 5.88 13.17 -4.01
N LEU A 58 6.63 12.25 -3.40
CA LEU A 58 6.93 10.97 -4.01
C LEU A 58 5.67 10.10 -4.21
N MET A 59 4.74 10.12 -3.25
CA MET A 59 3.45 9.43 -3.42
C MET A 59 2.69 9.93 -4.64
N LYS A 60 2.66 11.25 -4.84
CA LYS A 60 2.01 11.86 -6.00
C LYS A 60 2.71 11.47 -7.30
N ASP A 61 4.03 11.57 -7.33
CA ASP A 61 4.82 11.21 -8.50
C ASP A 61 4.66 9.73 -8.87
N GLN A 62 4.58 8.84 -7.88
CA GLN A 62 4.33 7.41 -8.08
C GLN A 62 2.92 7.15 -8.64
N ASP A 63 1.90 7.84 -8.12
CA ASP A 63 0.52 7.76 -8.60
C ASP A 63 0.41 8.27 -10.04
N ASP A 64 0.99 9.43 -10.34
CA ASP A 64 1.02 10.02 -11.68
C ASP A 64 1.77 9.12 -12.68
N ASN A 65 2.87 8.50 -12.27
CA ASN A 65 3.64 7.56 -13.10
C ASN A 65 2.85 6.28 -13.41
N LEU A 66 2.08 5.75 -12.46
CA LEU A 66 1.21 4.59 -12.70
C LEU A 66 0.13 4.95 -13.71
N LYS A 67 -0.55 6.08 -13.55
CA LYS A 67 -1.58 6.56 -14.47
C LYS A 67 -1.04 6.81 -15.87
N THR A 68 0.12 7.45 -15.99
CA THR A 68 0.80 7.64 -17.28
C THR A 68 1.19 6.31 -17.94
N SER A 69 1.39 5.26 -17.14
CA SER A 69 1.66 3.90 -17.63
C SER A 69 0.38 3.10 -17.95
N GLY A 70 -0.81 3.74 -17.86
CA GLY A 70 -2.10 3.11 -18.13
C GLY A 70 -2.67 2.30 -16.95
N ILE A 71 -2.24 2.60 -15.72
CA ILE A 71 -2.76 1.99 -14.48
C ILE A 71 -3.53 3.06 -13.72
N ASP A 72 -4.80 3.23 -14.06
CA ASP A 72 -5.68 4.26 -13.45
C ASP A 72 -6.20 3.87 -12.06
N SER A 73 -6.08 2.61 -11.68
CA SER A 73 -6.50 2.09 -10.37
C SER A 73 -5.48 2.39 -9.26
N SER A 74 -4.93 3.61 -9.25
CA SER A 74 -4.01 4.08 -8.21
C SER A 74 -4.51 5.37 -7.56
N VAL A 75 -4.14 5.59 -6.30
CA VAL A 75 -4.49 6.78 -5.54
C VAL A 75 -3.50 7.04 -4.41
N PHE A 76 -3.29 8.31 -4.06
CA PHE A 76 -2.66 8.68 -2.80
C PHE A 76 -3.69 9.24 -1.81
N ILE A 77 -3.51 8.92 -0.50
CA ILE A 77 -4.35 9.40 0.59
C ILE A 77 -3.43 9.95 1.69
N ASN A 78 -3.21 11.25 1.67
CA ASN A 78 -2.38 11.94 2.65
C ASN A 78 -2.96 13.32 3.02
N SER A 79 -2.24 14.10 3.83
CA SER A 79 -2.70 15.42 4.30
C SER A 79 -2.61 16.54 3.25
N SER A 80 -2.01 16.30 2.07
CA SER A 80 -1.98 17.29 1.00
C SER A 80 -3.32 17.41 0.26
N ILE A 81 -4.22 16.43 0.43
CA ILE A 81 -5.59 16.52 -0.07
C ILE A 81 -6.32 17.59 0.73
N LYS A 82 -6.64 18.70 0.08
CA LYS A 82 -7.14 19.93 0.72
C LYS A 82 -8.50 19.74 1.38
N THR A 83 -9.42 19.01 0.76
CA THR A 83 -10.77 18.87 1.27
C THR A 83 -10.97 17.56 2.05
N PRO A 84 -11.61 17.62 3.24
CA PRO A 84 -12.00 16.42 3.97
C PRO A 84 -12.93 15.50 3.16
N ILE A 85 -13.80 16.08 2.34
CA ILE A 85 -14.75 15.36 1.49
C ILE A 85 -14.00 14.49 0.48
N GLU A 86 -13.03 15.04 -0.24
CA GLU A 86 -12.23 14.28 -1.21
C GLU A 86 -11.42 13.16 -0.54
N ARG A 87 -10.87 13.43 0.63
CA ARG A 87 -10.13 12.43 1.40
C ARG A 87 -11.02 11.28 1.84
N ARG A 88 -12.24 11.58 2.24
CA ARG A 88 -13.25 10.59 2.60
C ARG A 88 -13.67 9.77 1.37
N ASP A 89 -14.00 10.41 0.26
CA ASP A 89 -14.35 9.73 -1.00
C ASP A 89 -13.27 8.74 -1.44
N ARG A 90 -12.01 9.16 -1.44
CA ARG A 90 -10.88 8.28 -1.77
C ARG A 90 -10.77 7.09 -0.81
N SER A 91 -11.00 7.30 0.48
CA SER A 91 -10.96 6.23 1.48
C SER A 91 -12.13 5.25 1.33
N GLU A 92 -13.32 5.74 1.01
CA GLU A 92 -14.50 4.91 0.73
C GLU A 92 -14.32 4.09 -0.56
N LYS A 93 -13.79 4.69 -1.62
CA LYS A 93 -13.44 3.99 -2.86
C LYS A 93 -12.37 2.92 -2.64
N MET A 94 -11.35 3.21 -1.81
CA MET A 94 -10.37 2.21 -1.40
C MET A 94 -11.06 1.03 -0.68
N MET A 95 -11.93 1.30 0.28
CA MET A 95 -12.65 0.28 1.03
C MET A 95 -13.47 -0.64 0.11
N ARG A 96 -14.01 -0.09 -0.98
CA ARG A 96 -14.79 -0.83 -1.99
C ARG A 96 -13.93 -1.51 -3.07
N GLY A 97 -12.61 -1.43 -3.00
CA GLY A 97 -11.70 -2.08 -3.93
C GLY A 97 -11.54 -1.40 -5.30
N TYR A 98 -11.90 -0.12 -5.43
CA TYR A 98 -11.72 0.63 -6.68
C TYR A 98 -10.25 0.88 -7.05
N TYR A 99 -9.34 0.77 -6.07
CA TYR A 99 -7.92 1.00 -6.30
C TYR A 99 -7.11 -0.27 -6.06
N GLN A 100 -6.17 -0.52 -6.92
CA GLN A 100 -5.20 -1.58 -6.76
C GLN A 100 -3.95 -1.10 -6.00
N PHE A 101 -3.57 0.17 -6.20
CA PHE A 101 -2.42 0.78 -5.51
C PHE A 101 -2.87 1.98 -4.68
N VAL A 102 -2.60 1.93 -3.39
CA VAL A 102 -2.98 2.99 -2.45
C VAL A 102 -1.75 3.46 -1.71
N PHE A 103 -1.29 4.67 -2.01
CA PHE A 103 -0.17 5.32 -1.33
C PHE A 103 -0.67 6.09 -0.12
N ILE A 104 -0.09 5.84 1.02
CA ILE A 104 -0.44 6.50 2.29
C ILE A 104 0.80 6.96 3.04
N SER A 105 0.65 8.03 3.83
CA SER A 105 1.69 8.40 4.79
C SER A 105 1.61 7.54 6.06
N PRO A 106 2.73 7.32 6.77
CA PRO A 106 2.78 6.48 7.98
C PRO A 106 1.75 6.89 9.05
N GLU A 107 1.48 8.19 9.19
CA GLU A 107 0.55 8.74 10.17
C GLU A 107 -0.90 8.32 9.91
N ARG A 108 -1.23 7.87 8.69
CA ARG A 108 -2.58 7.41 8.37
C ARG A 108 -3.04 6.25 9.24
N PHE A 109 -2.14 5.35 9.61
CA PHE A 109 -2.48 4.27 10.52
C PHE A 109 -2.81 4.75 11.95
N GLN A 110 -2.44 5.98 12.34
CA GLN A 110 -2.80 6.55 13.64
C GLN A 110 -4.20 7.15 13.65
N ILE A 111 -4.77 7.45 12.48
CA ILE A 111 -6.11 8.04 12.34
C ILE A 111 -7.17 6.95 12.52
N LYS A 112 -8.02 7.10 13.56
CA LYS A 112 -9.07 6.13 13.89
C LYS A 112 -10.03 5.87 12.73
N GLU A 113 -10.42 6.92 12.01
CA GLU A 113 -11.30 6.83 10.85
C GLU A 113 -10.71 5.95 9.75
N PHE A 114 -9.43 6.17 9.39
CA PHE A 114 -8.75 5.35 8.38
C PHE A 114 -8.65 3.87 8.80
N ARG A 115 -8.34 3.60 10.07
CA ARG A 115 -8.34 2.23 10.59
C ARG A 115 -9.72 1.58 10.52
N ASN A 116 -10.79 2.35 10.69
CA ASN A 116 -12.15 1.84 10.55
C ASN A 116 -12.46 1.47 9.10
N TYR A 117 -12.03 2.26 8.11
CA TYR A 117 -12.15 1.86 6.70
C TYR A 117 -11.47 0.51 6.42
N LEU A 118 -10.24 0.32 6.90
CA LEU A 118 -9.52 -0.95 6.72
C LEU A 118 -10.25 -2.14 7.40
N LYS A 119 -10.85 -1.92 8.58
CA LYS A 119 -11.64 -2.95 9.26
C LYS A 119 -12.94 -3.29 8.56
N SER A 120 -13.54 -2.31 7.89
CA SER A 120 -14.85 -2.43 7.22
C SER A 120 -14.73 -2.96 5.79
N MET A 121 -13.52 -3.27 5.32
CA MET A 121 -13.32 -3.91 4.02
C MET A 121 -13.97 -5.29 4.01
N ILE A 122 -14.90 -5.50 3.08
CA ILE A 122 -15.62 -6.75 2.83
C ILE A 122 -15.45 -7.06 1.34
N ASP A 123 -15.26 -8.31 1.00
CA ASP A 123 -15.03 -8.78 -0.38
C ASP A 123 -13.78 -8.21 -1.07
N THR A 124 -12.99 -7.45 -0.34
CA THR A 124 -11.73 -6.88 -0.82
C THR A 124 -10.62 -7.22 0.18
N LYS A 125 -9.49 -7.70 -0.32
CA LYS A 125 -8.33 -8.02 0.51
C LYS A 125 -7.18 -7.04 0.28
N ILE A 126 -6.38 -6.83 1.32
CA ILE A 126 -5.07 -6.21 1.18
C ILE A 126 -4.06 -7.31 0.86
N THR A 127 -3.52 -7.29 -0.35
CA THR A 127 -2.57 -8.31 -0.81
C THR A 127 -1.19 -8.11 -0.22
N TYR A 128 -0.73 -6.85 -0.19
CA TYR A 128 0.55 -6.45 0.41
C TYR A 128 0.42 -5.16 1.19
N CYS A 129 1.24 -5.04 2.22
CA CYS A 129 1.60 -3.76 2.81
C CYS A 129 3.09 -3.55 2.57
N VAL A 130 3.42 -2.57 1.77
CA VAL A 130 4.79 -2.18 1.41
C VAL A 130 5.20 -1.00 2.27
N VAL A 131 6.37 -1.04 2.85
CA VAL A 131 7.00 0.12 3.51
C VAL A 131 8.14 0.56 2.61
N ASP A 132 7.91 1.63 1.86
CA ASP A 132 8.95 2.24 1.04
C ASP A 132 9.77 3.23 1.87
N GLU A 133 10.99 3.54 1.42
CA GLU A 133 11.93 4.43 2.09
C GLU A 133 12.08 4.14 3.61
N ALA A 134 12.13 2.86 3.99
CA ALA A 134 12.17 2.43 5.39
C ALA A 134 13.39 2.99 6.19
N HIS A 135 14.44 3.45 5.52
CA HIS A 135 15.60 4.10 6.14
C HIS A 135 15.23 5.42 6.84
N CYS A 136 14.15 6.08 6.43
CA CYS A 136 13.66 7.31 7.08
C CYS A 136 13.32 7.12 8.58
N VAL A 137 13.15 5.89 9.04
CA VAL A 137 12.98 5.58 10.47
C VAL A 137 14.15 6.09 11.32
N SER A 138 15.37 6.06 10.77
CA SER A 138 16.59 6.46 11.47
C SER A 138 16.96 7.93 11.29
N GLU A 139 16.48 8.58 10.24
CA GLU A 139 16.98 9.90 9.82
C GLU A 139 16.07 11.07 10.22
N TRP A 140 14.78 10.82 10.53
CA TRP A 140 13.80 11.88 10.72
C TRP A 140 13.41 12.07 12.20
N GLY A 141 12.94 13.30 12.54
CA GLY A 141 12.66 13.74 13.92
C GLY A 141 11.61 12.93 14.70
N HIS A 142 11.44 13.27 15.98
CA HIS A 142 10.75 12.46 17.00
C HIS A 142 9.29 12.09 16.64
N ASP A 143 8.51 13.00 16.07
CA ASP A 143 7.09 12.76 15.75
C ASP A 143 6.91 11.78 14.59
N PHE A 144 7.78 11.88 13.59
CA PHE A 144 7.80 11.01 12.43
C PHE A 144 8.23 9.59 12.82
N ARG A 145 9.23 9.48 13.69
CA ARG A 145 9.73 8.21 14.21
C ARG A 145 8.63 7.42 14.94
N THR A 146 7.75 8.11 15.69
CA THR A 146 6.64 7.47 16.40
C THR A 146 5.64 6.79 15.47
N ALA A 147 5.35 7.39 14.30
CA ALA A 147 4.47 6.78 13.31
C ALA A 147 5.06 5.49 12.72
N TYR A 148 6.37 5.47 12.44
CA TYR A 148 7.06 4.29 11.95
C TYR A 148 7.23 3.19 12.99
N LEU A 149 7.50 3.52 14.24
CA LEU A 149 7.64 2.53 15.33
C LEU A 149 6.38 1.68 15.49
N LYS A 150 5.20 2.28 15.31
CA LYS A 150 3.90 1.58 15.37
C LYS A 150 3.47 0.98 14.03
N LEU A 151 4.20 1.26 12.95
CA LEU A 151 3.80 0.86 11.60
C LEU A 151 3.71 -0.67 11.45
N GLY A 152 4.68 -1.40 11.97
CA GLY A 152 4.70 -2.87 11.90
C GLY A 152 3.51 -3.51 12.62
N GLU A 153 3.15 -3.02 13.79
CA GLU A 153 1.98 -3.48 14.55
C GLU A 153 0.68 -3.14 13.81
N ASN A 154 0.58 -1.91 13.32
CA ASN A 154 -0.59 -1.46 12.57
C ASN A 154 -0.76 -2.24 11.26
N ALA A 155 0.31 -2.47 10.52
CA ALA A 155 0.28 -3.26 9.30
C ALA A 155 -0.20 -4.70 9.57
N LYS A 156 0.35 -5.37 10.58
CA LYS A 156 -0.12 -6.71 10.99
C LYS A 156 -1.58 -6.72 11.41
N LYS A 157 -2.04 -5.69 12.09
CA LYS A 157 -3.40 -5.62 12.63
C LYS A 157 -4.45 -5.28 11.59
N TYR A 158 -4.13 -4.39 10.66
CA TYR A 158 -5.11 -3.80 9.74
C TYR A 158 -4.94 -4.24 8.30
N CYS A 159 -3.73 -4.61 7.87
CA CYS A 159 -3.46 -5.13 6.55
C CYS A 159 -3.46 -6.67 6.55
N ASN A 160 -4.54 -7.25 7.07
CA ASN A 160 -4.71 -8.70 7.07
C ASN A 160 -5.17 -9.17 5.68
N THR A 161 -4.55 -10.23 5.19
CA THR A 161 -4.87 -10.83 3.88
C THR A 161 -6.13 -11.71 3.89
N LEU A 162 -6.72 -11.95 5.05
CA LEU A 162 -7.95 -12.75 5.15
C LEU A 162 -9.14 -11.98 4.58
N ILE A 163 -9.81 -12.58 3.61
CA ILE A 163 -11.06 -12.05 3.07
C ILE A 163 -12.14 -12.21 4.14
N LYS A 164 -12.84 -11.12 4.43
CA LYS A 164 -14.05 -11.16 5.23
C LYS A 164 -15.23 -11.27 4.28
N LYS A 165 -15.98 -12.35 4.35
CA LYS A 165 -17.23 -12.51 3.60
C LYS A 165 -18.41 -12.33 4.54
N LYS A 166 -19.51 -11.77 4.04
CA LYS A 166 -20.80 -11.89 4.70
C LYS A 166 -21.42 -13.20 4.27
N ASN A 167 -21.85 -14.01 5.23
CA ASN A 167 -22.70 -15.16 4.95
C ASN A 167 -24.13 -14.72 4.62
N GLU A 168 -25.01 -15.66 4.28
CA GLU A 168 -26.42 -15.40 3.94
C GLU A 168 -27.18 -14.72 5.07
N ASP A 169 -26.77 -14.92 6.33
CA ASP A 169 -27.33 -14.27 7.52
C ASP A 169 -26.74 -12.89 7.79
N GLY A 170 -25.86 -12.37 6.94
CA GLY A 170 -25.22 -11.07 7.10
C GLY A 170 -24.09 -11.03 8.14
N LYS A 171 -23.67 -12.16 8.72
CA LYS A 171 -22.55 -12.26 9.65
C LYS A 171 -21.23 -12.28 8.89
N ILE A 172 -20.23 -11.62 9.47
CA ILE A 172 -18.88 -11.55 8.89
C ILE A 172 -18.11 -12.82 9.27
N GLU A 173 -17.74 -13.61 8.29
CA GLU A 173 -16.86 -14.76 8.41
C GLU A 173 -15.48 -14.46 7.82
N LYS A 174 -14.45 -15.09 8.39
CA LYS A 174 -13.08 -15.07 7.84
C LYS A 174 -12.96 -16.26 6.90
N ALA A 175 -12.70 -16.00 5.65
CA ALA A 175 -12.36 -17.03 4.66
C ALA A 175 -10.86 -17.23 4.58
#